data_a6c1ac86d563dbc444edbcc2a4a4091a
#
_entry.id   a6c1ac86d563dbc444edbcc2a4a4091a
#
_cell.length_a   1.000
_cell.length_b   1.000
_cell.length_c   1.000
_cell.angle_alpha   90.00
_cell.angle_beta   90.00
_cell.angle_gamma   90.00
#
_symmetry.space_group_name_H-M   'P 1'
#
loop_
_entity.id
_entity.type
_entity.pdbx_description
1 polymer ?
#
loop_
_entity_poly.entity_id
_entity_poly.type
_entity_poly.pdbx_seq_one_letter_code
_entity_poly.pdbx_strand_id
1 'polypeptide(L)'
;MSQFKSIPVKIGIRPTIDGRRLGVRESLEDQTMRMAKSVAELLQSHIRHTDGTFVECVIADTCIGGVAEAAACAEKFKLNNVGLTITVTPCWCYGSETIDMDPHMPKAIWGFNGTERPGA
;
A
#
# COMPACT_ATOMS: atom_id res chain seq x y z
N MET A 1 -26.25 -24.86 -4.75
CA MET A 1 -24.93 -25.03 -4.14
C MET A 1 -23.86 -24.45 -5.07
N SER A 2 -23.00 -23.63 -4.55
CA SER A 2 -21.94 -23.09 -5.37
C SER A 2 -20.87 -24.14 -5.64
N GLN A 3 -20.53 -24.33 -6.88
CA GLN A 3 -19.41 -25.15 -7.29
C GLN A 3 -18.08 -24.44 -7.10
N PHE A 4 -18.14 -23.13 -6.86
CA PHE A 4 -16.96 -22.30 -6.82
C PHE A 4 -16.76 -21.75 -5.43
N LYS A 5 -15.58 -21.99 -4.87
CA LYS A 5 -15.13 -21.26 -3.71
C LYS A 5 -14.49 -19.98 -4.19
N SER A 6 -14.96 -18.86 -3.68
CA SER A 6 -14.26 -17.60 -3.91
C SER A 6 -12.86 -17.72 -3.31
N ILE A 7 -11.84 -17.41 -4.11
CA ILE A 7 -10.51 -17.27 -3.58
C ILE A 7 -10.51 -15.92 -2.85
N PRO A 8 -10.19 -15.88 -1.54
CA PRO A 8 -10.19 -14.63 -0.81
C PRO A 8 -9.15 -13.68 -1.41
N VAL A 9 -9.59 -12.48 -1.75
CA VAL A 9 -8.66 -11.46 -2.22
C VAL A 9 -7.87 -10.89 -1.06
N LYS A 10 -6.68 -10.45 -1.36
CA LYS A 10 -5.79 -9.80 -0.40
C LYS A 10 -5.84 -8.30 -0.58
N ILE A 11 -5.45 -7.60 0.47
CA ILE A 11 -5.34 -6.14 0.43
C ILE A 11 -3.88 -5.79 0.16
N GLY A 12 -3.65 -5.01 -0.90
CA GLY A 12 -2.32 -4.51 -1.22
C GLY A 12 -2.03 -3.20 -0.51
N ILE A 13 -0.91 -3.11 0.16
CA ILE A 13 -0.48 -1.89 0.85
C ILE A 13 0.65 -1.25 0.06
N ARG A 14 0.45 0.01 -0.34
CA ARG A 14 1.36 0.78 -1.17
C ARG A 14 1.95 1.94 -0.37
N PRO A 15 3.16 1.81 0.18
CA PRO A 15 3.82 2.93 0.87
C PRO A 15 4.42 3.89 -0.15
N THR A 16 3.85 5.08 -0.26
CA THR A 16 4.38 6.10 -1.16
C THR A 16 5.30 7.06 -0.41
N ILE A 17 6.33 7.52 -1.09
CA ILE A 17 7.40 8.31 -0.49
C ILE A 17 7.84 9.41 -1.45
N ASP A 18 8.40 10.47 -0.91
CA ASP A 18 9.11 11.46 -1.70
C ASP A 18 10.33 10.79 -2.32
N GLY A 19 10.33 10.67 -3.64
CA GLY A 19 11.33 9.90 -4.36
C GLY A 19 12.66 10.61 -4.58
N ARG A 20 12.79 11.85 -4.12
CA ARG A 20 14.04 12.60 -4.32
C ARG A 20 15.18 11.99 -3.51
N ARG A 21 16.24 11.62 -4.19
CA ARG A 21 17.44 11.06 -3.58
C ARG A 21 18.32 12.15 -3.00
N LEU A 22 19.45 11.78 -2.46
CA LEU A 22 20.43 12.64 -1.81
C LEU A 22 19.93 13.20 -0.46
N GLY A 23 19.33 12.33 0.31
CA GLY A 23 18.95 12.60 1.70
C GLY A 23 17.47 12.62 1.99
N VAL A 24 16.63 13.09 1.07
CA VAL A 24 15.18 13.22 1.32
C VAL A 24 14.54 11.85 1.47
N ARG A 25 14.64 11.04 0.43
CA ARG A 25 14.05 9.70 0.45
C ARG A 25 14.67 8.84 1.56
N GLU A 26 15.98 8.87 1.65
CA GLU A 26 16.71 8.06 2.64
C GLU A 26 16.29 8.37 4.07
N SER A 27 15.97 9.62 4.36
CA SER A 27 15.53 10.03 5.70
C SER A 27 14.11 9.57 6.04
N LEU A 28 13.29 9.22 5.05
CA LEU A 28 11.88 8.89 5.24
C LEU A 28 11.58 7.40 5.04
N GLU A 29 12.51 6.64 4.51
CA GLU A 29 12.22 5.30 4.00
C GLU A 29 11.78 4.34 5.09
N ASP A 30 12.51 4.29 6.20
CA ASP A 30 12.18 3.39 7.31
C ASP A 30 10.83 3.73 7.93
N GLN A 31 10.57 5.01 8.15
CA GLN A 31 9.30 5.48 8.69
C GLN A 31 8.14 5.08 7.79
N THR A 32 8.28 5.33 6.50
CA THR A 32 7.23 5.06 5.53
C THR A 32 6.90 3.56 5.48
N MET A 33 7.92 2.73 5.42
CA MET A 33 7.71 1.28 5.40
C MET A 33 7.12 0.77 6.72
N ARG A 34 7.56 1.31 7.86
CA ARG A 34 6.98 0.92 9.15
C ARG A 34 5.50 1.27 9.25
N MET A 35 5.11 2.42 8.71
CA MET A 35 3.69 2.80 8.69
C MET A 35 2.87 1.84 7.82
N ALA A 36 3.41 1.44 6.68
CA ALA A 36 2.74 0.43 5.85
C ALA A 36 2.56 -0.89 6.60
N LYS A 37 3.57 -1.33 7.30
CA LYS A 37 3.49 -2.55 8.11
C LYS A 37 2.48 -2.41 9.25
N SER A 38 2.41 -1.26 9.89
CA SER A 38 1.42 -1.00 10.95
C SER A 38 0.00 -1.01 10.40
N VAL A 39 -0.21 -0.45 9.23
CA VAL A 39 -1.52 -0.52 8.55
C VAL A 39 -1.89 -1.97 8.25
N ALA A 40 -0.96 -2.75 7.72
CA ALA A 40 -1.20 -4.17 7.44
C ALA A 40 -1.58 -4.94 8.72
N GLU A 41 -0.87 -4.73 9.80
CA GLU A 41 -1.17 -5.37 11.08
C GLU A 41 -2.55 -4.98 11.59
N LEU A 42 -2.91 -3.71 11.51
CA LEU A 42 -4.21 -3.23 11.94
C LEU A 42 -5.33 -3.91 11.15
N LEU A 43 -5.20 -3.95 9.83
CA LEU A 43 -6.22 -4.55 8.98
C LEU A 43 -6.33 -6.06 9.21
N GLN A 44 -5.20 -6.75 9.28
CA GLN A 44 -5.18 -8.20 9.49
C GLN A 44 -5.73 -8.61 10.85
N SER A 45 -5.63 -7.73 11.84
CA SER A 45 -6.13 -8.00 13.19
C SER A 45 -7.62 -7.74 13.34
N HIS A 46 -8.21 -6.90 12.50
CA HIS A 46 -9.57 -6.39 12.72
C HIS A 46 -10.56 -6.71 11.59
N ILE A 47 -10.07 -6.98 10.38
CA ILE A 47 -10.97 -7.19 9.24
C ILE A 47 -11.02 -8.66 8.89
N ARG A 48 -12.23 -9.16 8.67
CA ARG A 48 -12.49 -10.55 8.33
C ARG A 48 -13.27 -10.66 7.03
N HIS A 49 -13.03 -11.72 6.31
CA HIS A 49 -13.89 -12.14 5.21
C HIS A 49 -15.24 -12.61 5.75
N THR A 50 -16.20 -12.76 4.86
CA THR A 50 -17.55 -13.23 5.23
C THR A 50 -17.55 -14.61 5.85
N ASP A 51 -16.54 -15.43 5.57
CA ASP A 51 -16.39 -16.77 6.16
C ASP A 51 -15.74 -16.75 7.55
N GLY A 52 -15.39 -15.58 8.08
CA GLY A 52 -14.78 -15.41 9.39
C GLY A 52 -13.26 -15.45 9.42
N THR A 53 -12.60 -15.76 8.30
CA THR A 53 -11.14 -15.71 8.24
C THR A 53 -10.64 -14.28 8.17
N PHE A 54 -9.46 -14.03 8.74
CA PHE A 54 -8.86 -12.70 8.70
C PHE A 54 -8.34 -12.40 7.29
N VAL A 55 -8.43 -11.13 6.90
CA VAL A 55 -7.83 -10.68 5.64
C VAL A 55 -6.31 -10.77 5.71
N GLU A 56 -5.70 -11.00 4.56
CA GLU A 56 -4.26 -10.96 4.41
C GLU A 56 -3.87 -9.70 3.65
N CYS A 57 -2.76 -9.10 4.03
CA CYS A 57 -2.19 -7.95 3.35
C CYS A 57 -0.90 -8.33 2.63
N VAL A 58 -0.68 -7.72 1.49
CA VAL A 58 0.56 -7.83 0.72
C VAL A 58 1.15 -6.44 0.65
N ILE A 59 2.37 -6.28 1.10
CA ILE A 59 3.06 -4.98 1.09
C ILE A 59 4.01 -4.93 -0.09
N ALA A 60 4.13 -3.78 -0.75
CA ALA A 60 5.14 -3.57 -1.78
C ALA A 60 6.54 -3.89 -1.24
N ASP A 61 7.41 -4.40 -2.08
CA ASP A 61 8.77 -4.77 -1.67
C ASP A 61 9.61 -3.56 -1.25
N THR A 62 9.31 -2.41 -1.83
CA THR A 62 9.98 -1.16 -1.51
C THR A 62 8.96 -0.06 -1.33
N CYS A 63 9.37 1.04 -0.71
CA CYS A 63 8.60 2.27 -0.80
C CYS A 63 8.51 2.70 -2.27
N ILE A 64 7.42 3.33 -2.62
CA ILE A 64 7.13 3.75 -3.99
C ILE A 64 7.40 5.24 -4.11
N GLY A 65 8.53 5.57 -4.73
CA GLY A 65 8.94 6.96 -4.96
C GLY A 65 9.09 7.31 -6.42
N GLY A 66 8.82 6.36 -7.33
CA GLY A 66 8.93 6.58 -8.75
C GLY A 66 8.17 5.53 -9.56
N VAL A 67 8.11 5.76 -10.86
CA VAL A 67 7.31 4.96 -11.79
C VAL A 67 7.73 3.49 -11.80
N ALA A 68 9.02 3.21 -11.78
CA ALA A 68 9.51 1.83 -11.81
C ALA A 68 9.05 1.04 -10.58
N GLU A 69 9.07 1.66 -9.42
CA GLU A 69 8.62 1.02 -8.19
C GLU A 69 7.10 0.85 -8.16
N ALA A 70 6.37 1.84 -8.69
CA ALA A 70 4.92 1.72 -8.85
C ALA A 70 4.55 0.56 -9.77
N ALA A 71 5.26 0.39 -10.87
CA ALA A 71 5.05 -0.72 -11.80
C ALA A 71 5.37 -2.07 -11.17
N ALA A 72 6.48 -2.15 -10.44
CA ALA A 72 6.87 -3.38 -9.75
C ALA A 72 5.84 -3.77 -8.68
N CYS A 73 5.30 -2.80 -7.97
CA CYS A 73 4.24 -3.03 -7.00
C CYS A 73 2.98 -3.57 -7.66
N ALA A 74 2.54 -2.96 -8.76
CA ALA A 74 1.37 -3.42 -9.49
C ALA A 74 1.54 -4.87 -9.96
N GLU A 75 2.71 -5.24 -10.46
CA GLU A 75 2.99 -6.62 -10.88
C GLU A 75 2.97 -7.59 -9.71
N LYS A 76 3.59 -7.25 -8.60
CA LYS A 76 3.54 -8.07 -7.39
C LYS A 76 2.12 -8.30 -6.93
N PHE A 77 1.30 -7.27 -6.92
CA PHE A 77 -0.07 -7.36 -6.45
C PHE A 77 -0.92 -8.24 -7.38
N LYS A 78 -0.70 -8.12 -8.67
CA LYS A 78 -1.37 -8.97 -9.66
C LYS A 78 -1.04 -10.45 -9.43
N LEU A 79 0.21 -10.77 -9.15
CA LEU A 79 0.66 -12.14 -8.92
C LEU A 79 0.19 -12.70 -7.57
N ASN A 80 -0.23 -11.86 -6.64
CA ASN A 80 -0.59 -12.24 -5.29
C ASN A 80 -2.08 -12.13 -4.99
N ASN A 81 -2.92 -12.09 -6.01
CA ASN A 81 -4.37 -12.05 -5.85
C ASN A 81 -4.88 -10.87 -4.99
N VAL A 82 -4.27 -9.71 -5.16
CA VAL A 82 -4.73 -8.50 -4.50
C VAL A 82 -6.02 -8.02 -5.17
N GLY A 83 -7.04 -7.75 -4.38
CA GLY A 83 -8.35 -7.32 -4.88
C GLY A 83 -8.70 -5.88 -4.57
N LEU A 84 -7.93 -5.23 -3.72
CA LEU A 84 -8.02 -3.79 -3.50
C LEU A 84 -6.68 -3.29 -2.95
N THR A 85 -6.41 -2.02 -3.17
CA THR A 85 -5.17 -1.43 -2.66
C THR A 85 -5.46 -0.31 -1.69
N ILE A 86 -4.55 -0.12 -0.75
CA ILE A 86 -4.52 1.05 0.13
C ILE A 86 -3.16 1.69 -0.04
N THR A 87 -3.16 2.92 -0.54
CA THR A 87 -1.94 3.72 -0.60
C THR A 87 -1.76 4.43 0.72
N VAL A 88 -0.66 4.14 1.39
CA VAL A 88 -0.27 4.76 2.65
C VAL A 88 0.71 5.88 2.33
N THR A 89 0.31 7.11 2.61
CA THR A 89 1.10 8.28 2.24
C THR A 89 1.38 9.14 3.49
N PRO A 90 2.45 8.82 4.24
CA PRO A 90 2.80 9.55 5.45
C PRO A 90 3.62 10.80 5.19
N CYS A 91 4.03 11.03 3.96
CA CYS A 91 4.80 12.20 3.56
C CYS A 91 4.40 12.63 2.16
N TRP A 92 4.90 13.77 1.75
CA TRP A 92 4.67 14.27 0.40
C TRP A 92 5.29 13.33 -0.64
N CYS A 93 4.63 13.17 -1.78
CA CYS A 93 5.16 12.36 -2.89
C CYS A 93 4.68 12.93 -4.23
N TYR A 94 5.36 12.54 -5.30
CA TYR A 94 4.94 12.89 -6.65
C TYR A 94 3.78 11.98 -7.07
N GLY A 95 2.57 12.53 -7.12
CA GLY A 95 1.38 11.74 -7.42
C GLY A 95 1.44 11.02 -8.75
N SER A 96 1.94 11.69 -9.79
CA SER A 96 2.03 11.09 -11.13
C SER A 96 3.04 9.94 -11.22
N GLU A 97 4.03 9.92 -10.34
CA GLU A 97 5.10 8.92 -10.36
C GLU A 97 4.83 7.76 -9.41
N THR A 98 3.91 7.94 -8.49
CA THR A 98 3.59 6.94 -7.46
C THR A 98 2.21 6.34 -7.62
N ILE A 99 1.52 6.69 -8.68
CA ILE A 99 0.14 6.29 -8.91
C ILE A 99 -0.01 4.75 -8.97
N ASP A 100 -1.12 4.27 -8.46
CA ASP A 100 -1.51 2.88 -8.66
C ASP A 100 -1.89 2.68 -10.11
N MET A 101 -1.14 1.84 -10.81
CA MET A 101 -1.21 1.73 -12.27
C MET A 101 -2.39 0.91 -12.78
N ASP A 102 -3.06 0.16 -11.93
CA ASP A 102 -4.22 -0.62 -12.37
C ASP A 102 -5.48 0.23 -12.25
N PRO A 103 -6.04 0.71 -13.38
CA PRO A 103 -7.22 1.58 -13.34
C PRO A 103 -8.48 0.87 -12.86
N HIS A 104 -8.49 -0.45 -12.86
CA HIS A 104 -9.66 -1.24 -12.46
C HIS A 104 -9.56 -1.74 -11.01
N MET A 105 -8.44 -1.51 -10.35
CA MET A 105 -8.25 -1.92 -8.97
C MET A 105 -9.01 -0.96 -8.05
N PRO A 106 -9.92 -1.46 -7.20
CA PRO A 106 -10.49 -0.63 -6.14
C PRO A 106 -9.38 -0.08 -5.24
N LYS A 107 -9.45 1.19 -4.91
CA LYS A 107 -8.35 1.90 -4.26
C LYS A 107 -8.86 2.72 -3.09
N ALA A 108 -8.03 2.78 -2.04
CA ALA A 108 -8.18 3.74 -0.96
C ALA A 108 -6.84 4.45 -0.74
N ILE A 109 -6.90 5.64 -0.20
CA ILE A 109 -5.71 6.39 0.16
C ILE A 109 -5.81 6.73 1.64
N TRP A 110 -4.78 6.39 2.39
CA TRP A 110 -4.68 6.71 3.80
C TRP A 110 -3.58 7.76 3.97
N GLY A 111 -4.00 9.01 4.05
CA GLY A 111 -3.11 10.12 4.30
C GLY A 111 -2.92 10.33 5.80
N PHE A 112 -1.75 10.76 6.17
CA PHE A 112 -1.42 11.10 7.54
C PHE A 112 -1.11 12.59 7.61
N ASN A 113 -1.52 13.20 8.69
CA ASN A 113 -1.16 14.59 8.94
C ASN A 113 0.30 14.70 9.39
N GLY A 114 1.01 13.67 9.18
CA GLY A 114 2.42 13.62 9.42
C GLY A 114 2.74 13.65 10.88
N THR A 115 3.31 14.63 11.35
CA THR A 115 4.12 14.60 12.53
C THR A 115 3.64 15.57 13.57
N GLU A 116 4.34 15.63 14.63
CA GLU A 116 4.16 16.58 15.72
C GLU A 116 4.26 18.04 15.26
N ARG A 117 4.80 18.28 14.08
CA ARG A 117 4.92 19.61 13.51
C ARG A 117 3.96 19.77 12.34
N PRO A 118 3.21 20.87 12.26
CA PRO A 118 2.49 21.20 11.04
C PRO A 118 3.50 21.28 9.89
N GLY A 119 3.17 20.62 8.80
CA GLY A 119 4.05 20.61 7.66
C GLY A 119 3.29 20.32 6.38
N ALA A 120 3.98 20.46 5.30
CA ALA A 120 3.41 20.13 4.00
C ALA A 120 3.31 18.62 3.82
#